data_0070c7f0a314e928e3e6a9ca9c77b38d
#
_entry.id   0070c7f0a314e928e3e6a9ca9c77b38d
#
_cell.length_a   1.000
_cell.length_b   1.000
_cell.length_c   1.000
_cell.angle_alpha   90.00
_cell.angle_beta   90.00
_cell.angle_gamma   90.00
#
_symmetry.space_group_name_H-M   'P 1'
#
loop_
_entity.id
_entity.type
_entity.pdbx_description
1 polymer ?
#
loop_
_entity_poly.entity_id
_entity_poly.type
_entity_poly.pdbx_seq_one_letter_code
_entity_poly.pdbx_strand_id
1 'polypeptide(L)'
;MKEYSPLKDLDSVMSILSKISFLGGVSDAQRNKIFQLLEISSFKKGEYVSRKGEEPSHIYIIRKGKIELLITDNKVAVKKREFNVGACFGEAAMLSMINNTASFVAAEDSELIVLSRRALNRLRQDDINVFCILIMNLARELARKLQYTDDILLKHEHGTKVEL
;
A
#
# COMPACT_ATOMS: atom_id res chain seq x y z
N MET A 1 -14.55 3.81 -13.95
CA MET A 1 -13.12 4.15 -14.12
C MET A 1 -12.65 4.70 -12.79
N LYS A 2 -11.53 4.20 -12.24
CA LYS A 2 -11.00 4.73 -10.96
C LYS A 2 -10.57 6.17 -11.19
N GLU A 3 -11.02 7.08 -10.33
CA GLU A 3 -10.71 8.49 -10.42
C GLU A 3 -9.57 8.82 -9.45
N TYR A 4 -8.51 9.39 -9.96
CA TYR A 4 -7.36 9.83 -9.18
C TYR A 4 -7.25 11.35 -9.30
N SER A 5 -7.17 12.04 -8.18
CA SER A 5 -7.01 13.49 -8.13
C SER A 5 -5.75 13.87 -7.35
N PRO A 6 -5.09 14.99 -7.69
CA PRO A 6 -3.93 15.45 -6.94
C PRO A 6 -4.26 15.67 -5.46
N LEU A 7 -3.37 15.24 -4.58
CA LEU A 7 -3.48 15.46 -3.15
C LEU A 7 -3.19 16.94 -2.86
N LYS A 8 -4.19 17.69 -2.39
CA LYS A 8 -4.09 19.15 -2.21
C LYS A 8 -3.90 19.60 -0.77
N ASP A 9 -4.33 18.78 0.19
CA ASP A 9 -4.30 19.13 1.62
C ASP A 9 -3.19 18.36 2.32
N LEU A 10 -2.02 19.02 2.40
CA LEU A 10 -0.83 18.48 3.05
C LEU A 10 -1.05 18.26 4.55
N ASP A 11 -1.65 19.24 5.22
CA ASP A 11 -1.77 19.25 6.69
C ASP A 11 -2.63 18.08 7.20
N SER A 12 -3.72 17.78 6.51
CA SER A 12 -4.61 16.67 6.86
C SER A 12 -3.96 15.29 6.70
N VAL A 13 -2.92 15.20 5.87
CA VAL A 13 -2.26 13.94 5.52
C VAL A 13 -0.93 13.78 6.27
N MET A 14 -0.31 14.87 6.72
CA MET A 14 1.00 14.86 7.39
C MET A 14 1.01 13.96 8.63
N SER A 15 -0.07 13.94 9.43
CA SER A 15 -0.17 13.08 10.61
C SER A 15 -0.18 11.59 10.26
N ILE A 16 -0.68 11.23 9.08
CA ILE A 16 -0.67 9.88 8.57
C ILE A 16 0.69 9.58 7.92
N LEU A 17 1.17 10.47 7.05
CA LEU A 17 2.44 10.30 6.35
C LEU A 17 3.64 10.21 7.30
N SER A 18 3.62 10.92 8.42
CA SER A 18 4.66 10.84 9.44
C SER A 18 4.73 9.47 10.15
N LYS A 19 3.64 8.72 10.15
CA LYS A 19 3.54 7.37 10.73
C LYS A 19 3.88 6.26 9.73
N ILE A 20 3.99 6.62 8.45
CA ILE A 20 4.25 5.66 7.38
C ILE A 20 5.76 5.41 7.31
N SER A 21 6.14 4.17 7.56
CA SER A 21 7.53 3.76 7.66
C SER A 21 8.35 4.04 6.40
N PHE A 22 7.74 4.03 5.21
CA PHE A 22 8.48 4.23 3.97
C PHE A 22 8.84 5.71 3.69
N LEU A 23 8.31 6.68 4.45
CA LEU A 23 8.70 8.09 4.40
C LEU A 23 9.71 8.48 5.50
N GLY A 24 10.23 7.52 6.23
CA GLY A 24 11.27 7.76 7.23
C GLY A 24 12.59 8.23 6.63
N GLY A 25 13.29 9.13 7.32
CA GLY A 25 14.63 9.58 6.93
C GLY A 25 14.69 10.57 5.76
N VAL A 26 13.55 11.11 5.30
CA VAL A 26 13.50 12.17 4.31
C VAL A 26 13.41 13.55 4.99
N SER A 27 14.13 14.55 4.45
CA SER A 27 14.00 15.95 4.88
C SER A 27 12.63 16.52 4.48
N ASP A 28 12.27 17.67 5.05
CA ASP A 28 11.00 18.34 4.72
C ASP A 28 10.93 18.72 3.22
N ALA A 29 12.04 19.19 2.63
CA ALA A 29 12.11 19.49 1.21
C ALA A 29 11.89 18.22 0.34
N GLN A 30 12.47 17.09 0.74
CA GLN A 30 12.30 15.80 0.06
C GLN A 30 10.87 15.27 0.22
N ARG A 31 10.29 15.42 1.40
CA ARG A 31 8.89 15.06 1.69
C ARG A 31 7.93 15.84 0.81
N ASN A 32 8.15 17.14 0.64
CA ASN A 32 7.35 17.97 -0.25
C ASN A 32 7.41 17.50 -1.71
N LYS A 33 8.59 17.06 -2.20
CA LYS A 33 8.71 16.47 -3.55
C LYS A 33 7.87 15.21 -3.69
N ILE A 34 7.94 14.32 -2.72
CA ILE A 34 7.13 13.08 -2.72
C ILE A 34 5.64 13.44 -2.69
N PHE A 35 5.26 14.39 -1.82
CA PHE A 35 3.87 14.80 -1.66
C PHE A 35 3.24 15.29 -2.97
N GLN A 36 3.98 16.08 -3.78
CA GLN A 36 3.50 16.57 -5.07
C GLN A 36 3.21 15.45 -6.10
N LEU A 37 3.70 14.24 -5.84
CA LEU A 37 3.49 13.08 -6.69
C LEU A 37 2.35 12.18 -6.21
N LEU A 38 1.78 12.49 -5.02
CA LEU A 38 0.70 11.72 -4.45
C LEU A 38 -0.65 12.16 -5.01
N GLU A 39 -1.49 11.18 -5.19
CA GLU A 39 -2.88 11.35 -5.61
C GLU A 39 -3.80 10.81 -4.51
N ILE A 40 -5.08 11.10 -4.62
CA ILE A 40 -6.14 10.59 -3.75
C ILE A 40 -7.21 9.93 -4.58
N SER A 41 -7.77 8.84 -4.06
CA SER A 41 -8.88 8.12 -4.67
C SER A 41 -9.83 7.62 -3.60
N SER A 42 -11.13 7.68 -3.89
CA SER A 42 -12.19 7.22 -3.00
C SER A 42 -12.84 5.96 -3.53
N PHE A 43 -13.20 5.07 -2.63
CA PHE A 43 -13.84 3.79 -2.92
C PHE A 43 -15.04 3.60 -2.00
N LYS A 44 -16.16 3.19 -2.57
CA LYS A 44 -17.33 2.79 -1.81
C LYS A 44 -17.17 1.39 -1.26
N LYS A 45 -17.87 1.10 -0.15
CA LYS A 45 -17.92 -0.25 0.40
C LYS A 45 -18.23 -1.28 -0.69
N GLY A 46 -17.43 -2.34 -0.76
CA GLY A 46 -17.53 -3.41 -1.75
C GLY A 46 -16.82 -3.15 -3.09
N GLU A 47 -16.30 -1.94 -3.32
CA GLU A 47 -15.54 -1.65 -4.53
C GLU A 47 -14.14 -2.24 -4.48
N TYR A 48 -13.69 -2.74 -5.63
CA TYR A 48 -12.34 -3.28 -5.78
C TYR A 48 -11.33 -2.17 -6.01
N VAL A 49 -10.36 -2.08 -5.13
CA VAL A 49 -9.18 -1.21 -5.31
C VAL A 49 -8.24 -1.83 -6.35
N SER A 50 -8.02 -3.15 -6.29
CA SER A 50 -7.31 -3.89 -7.32
C SER A 50 -7.78 -5.35 -7.33
N ARG A 51 -7.64 -6.03 -8.46
CA ARG A 51 -8.08 -7.42 -8.63
C ARG A 51 -6.90 -8.34 -8.86
N LYS A 52 -7.04 -9.59 -8.44
CA LYS A 52 -6.13 -10.67 -8.80
C LYS A 52 -6.00 -10.75 -10.33
N GLY A 53 -4.77 -10.86 -10.82
CA GLY A 53 -4.45 -10.94 -12.24
C GLY A 53 -4.26 -9.57 -12.93
N GLU A 54 -4.68 -8.45 -12.33
CA GLU A 54 -4.42 -7.13 -12.88
C GLU A 54 -2.93 -6.78 -12.77
N GLU A 55 -2.44 -6.01 -13.74
CA GLU A 55 -1.09 -5.46 -13.71
C GLU A 55 -0.96 -4.45 -12.56
N PRO A 56 0.08 -4.54 -11.72
CA PRO A 56 0.27 -3.62 -10.62
C PRO A 56 0.69 -2.24 -11.16
N SER A 57 0.03 -1.20 -10.71
CA SER A 57 0.26 0.17 -11.18
C SER A 57 0.42 1.20 -10.08
N HIS A 58 0.00 0.87 -8.86
CA HIS A 58 -0.06 1.81 -7.74
C HIS A 58 0.32 1.16 -6.42
N ILE A 59 0.90 1.99 -5.53
CA ILE A 59 0.99 1.75 -4.09
C ILE A 59 -0.11 2.57 -3.43
N TYR A 60 -0.78 1.97 -2.46
CA TYR A 60 -1.90 2.58 -1.75
C TYR A 60 -1.60 2.70 -0.26
N ILE A 61 -2.02 3.81 0.34
CA ILE A 61 -1.97 4.06 1.77
C ILE A 61 -3.37 4.44 2.24
N ILE A 62 -3.87 3.80 3.27
CA ILE A 62 -5.21 4.05 3.77
C ILE A 62 -5.21 5.35 4.58
N ARG A 63 -5.89 6.39 4.06
CA ARG A 63 -6.15 7.64 4.76
C ARG A 63 -7.38 7.53 5.65
N LYS A 64 -8.44 6.89 5.14
CA LYS A 64 -9.71 6.68 5.84
C LYS A 64 -10.32 5.35 5.41
N GLY A 65 -11.05 4.72 6.32
CA GLY A 65 -11.74 3.47 6.05
C GLY A 65 -10.88 2.25 6.26
N LYS A 66 -11.26 1.15 5.62
CA LYS A 66 -10.69 -0.18 5.81
C LYS A 66 -10.66 -0.95 4.49
N ILE A 67 -9.58 -1.65 4.24
CA ILE A 67 -9.40 -2.49 3.04
C ILE A 67 -9.20 -3.94 3.46
N GLU A 68 -9.82 -4.85 2.76
CA GLU A 68 -9.67 -6.30 2.90
C GLU A 68 -8.88 -6.89 1.74
N LEU A 69 -7.96 -7.79 2.07
CA LEU A 69 -7.28 -8.66 1.12
C LEU A 69 -8.09 -9.94 0.96
N LEU A 70 -8.47 -10.23 -0.28
CA LEU A 70 -9.21 -11.43 -0.65
C LEU A 70 -8.34 -12.33 -1.51
N ILE A 71 -8.20 -13.59 -1.12
CA ILE A 71 -7.62 -14.64 -1.95
C ILE A 71 -8.76 -15.50 -2.48
N THR A 72 -8.78 -15.75 -3.77
CA THR A 72 -9.77 -16.64 -4.38
C THR A 72 -9.22 -18.05 -4.38
N ASP A 73 -9.89 -18.94 -3.67
CA ASP A 73 -9.66 -20.38 -3.66
C ASP A 73 -10.93 -21.08 -4.16
N ASN A 74 -10.77 -22.01 -5.11
CA ASN A 74 -11.87 -22.79 -5.70
C ASN A 74 -13.10 -21.96 -6.10
N LYS A 75 -12.87 -20.77 -6.70
CA LYS A 75 -13.88 -19.78 -7.10
C LYS A 75 -14.59 -19.06 -5.93
N VAL A 76 -14.21 -19.32 -4.70
CA VAL A 76 -14.72 -18.62 -3.53
C VAL A 76 -13.69 -17.60 -3.06
N ALA A 77 -14.10 -16.34 -2.89
CA ALA A 77 -13.26 -15.31 -2.30
C ALA A 77 -13.23 -15.49 -0.78
N VAL A 78 -12.03 -15.68 -0.23
CA VAL A 78 -11.82 -15.82 1.22
C VAL A 78 -11.03 -14.62 1.71
N LYS A 79 -11.57 -13.92 2.71
CA LYS A 79 -10.85 -12.87 3.41
C LYS A 79 -9.65 -13.44 4.13
N LYS A 80 -8.47 -12.86 3.90
CA LYS A 80 -7.22 -13.29 4.55
C LYS A 80 -6.65 -12.25 5.52
N ARG A 81 -6.87 -10.96 5.26
CA ARG A 81 -6.31 -9.89 6.09
C ARG A 81 -7.11 -8.60 5.95
N GLU A 82 -7.16 -7.83 7.04
CA GLU A 82 -7.64 -6.44 7.04
C GLU A 82 -6.48 -5.46 7.13
N PHE A 83 -6.66 -4.32 6.48
CA PHE A 83 -5.75 -3.18 6.53
C PHE A 83 -6.52 -1.96 7.03
N ASN A 84 -5.98 -1.30 8.03
CA ASN A 84 -6.55 -0.13 8.68
C ASN A 84 -5.82 1.15 8.25
N VAL A 85 -6.30 2.29 8.72
CA VAL A 85 -5.68 3.62 8.48
C VAL A 85 -4.18 3.60 8.77
N GLY A 86 -3.39 4.17 7.86
CA GLY A 86 -1.93 4.19 7.90
C GLY A 86 -1.25 2.96 7.29
N ALA A 87 -1.99 1.88 7.02
CA ALA A 87 -1.42 0.72 6.35
C ALA A 87 -1.15 1.00 4.86
N CYS A 88 -0.08 0.37 4.34
CA CYS A 88 0.32 0.42 2.94
C CYS A 88 0.11 -0.96 2.30
N PHE A 89 -0.34 -0.98 1.03
CA PHE A 89 -0.46 -2.19 0.23
C PHE A 89 -0.25 -1.91 -1.27
N GLY A 90 -0.07 -2.98 -2.07
CA GLY A 90 0.22 -2.89 -3.51
C GLY A 90 1.71 -2.77 -3.84
N GLU A 91 2.57 -2.49 -2.85
CA GLU A 91 4.01 -2.33 -3.02
C GLU A 91 4.71 -3.62 -3.47
N ALA A 92 4.27 -4.76 -2.93
CA ALA A 92 4.86 -6.06 -3.27
C ALA A 92 4.73 -6.37 -4.76
N ALA A 93 3.52 -6.30 -5.29
CA ALA A 93 3.24 -6.55 -6.70
C ALA A 93 3.94 -5.51 -7.60
N MET A 94 3.93 -4.23 -7.20
CA MET A 94 4.55 -3.17 -7.98
C MET A 94 6.08 -3.30 -8.07
N LEU A 95 6.76 -3.67 -6.99
CA LEU A 95 8.21 -3.84 -6.97
C LEU A 95 8.65 -5.16 -7.60
N SER A 96 7.87 -6.24 -7.45
CA SER A 96 8.18 -7.54 -8.07
C SER A 96 7.86 -7.59 -9.56
N MET A 97 7.09 -6.62 -10.09
CA MET A 97 6.60 -6.61 -11.47
C MET A 97 5.74 -7.84 -11.83
N ILE A 98 5.14 -8.46 -10.82
CA ILE A 98 4.25 -9.63 -10.98
C ILE A 98 2.81 -9.14 -10.83
N ASN A 99 1.89 -9.66 -11.65
CA ASN A 99 0.46 -9.37 -11.54
C ASN A 99 -0.07 -9.65 -10.13
N ASN A 100 -1.05 -8.89 -9.70
CA ASN A 100 -1.65 -9.03 -8.37
C ASN A 100 -2.08 -10.49 -8.11
N THR A 101 -1.57 -11.07 -7.04
CA THR A 101 -1.90 -12.45 -6.63
C THR A 101 -3.17 -12.53 -5.80
N ALA A 102 -3.65 -11.40 -5.30
CA ALA A 102 -4.86 -11.25 -4.50
C ALA A 102 -5.66 -10.02 -4.95
N SER A 103 -6.89 -9.91 -4.47
CA SER A 103 -7.72 -8.73 -4.67
C SER A 103 -7.78 -7.89 -3.40
N PHE A 104 -7.88 -6.57 -3.55
CA PHE A 104 -8.11 -5.64 -2.45
C PHE A 104 -9.48 -4.99 -2.63
N VAL A 105 -10.31 -5.01 -1.58
CA VAL A 105 -11.69 -4.53 -1.59
C VAL A 105 -11.93 -3.58 -0.43
N ALA A 106 -12.66 -2.51 -0.66
CA ALA A 106 -13.07 -1.60 0.40
C ALA A 106 -14.13 -2.28 1.30
N ALA A 107 -13.78 -2.52 2.57
CA ALA A 107 -14.69 -3.09 3.56
C ALA A 107 -15.74 -2.06 4.03
N GLU A 108 -15.42 -0.79 3.91
CA GLU A 108 -16.27 0.38 4.16
C GLU A 108 -15.89 1.50 3.20
N ASP A 109 -16.63 2.60 3.18
CA ASP A 109 -16.27 3.79 2.38
C ASP A 109 -14.88 4.26 2.77
N SER A 110 -13.96 4.22 1.82
CA SER A 110 -12.52 4.37 2.06
C SER A 110 -11.91 5.43 1.16
N GLU A 111 -10.88 6.08 1.68
CA GLU A 111 -10.09 7.07 0.97
C GLU A 111 -8.61 6.67 1.04
N LEU A 112 -7.97 6.59 -0.11
CA LEU A 112 -6.61 6.12 -0.27
C LEU A 112 -5.70 7.21 -0.83
N ILE A 113 -4.53 7.37 -0.23
CA ILE A 113 -3.41 8.10 -0.83
C ILE A 113 -2.73 7.13 -1.79
N VAL A 114 -2.40 7.61 -2.97
CA VAL A 114 -1.95 6.77 -4.07
C VAL A 114 -0.63 7.28 -4.63
N LEU A 115 0.34 6.37 -4.77
CA LEU A 115 1.60 6.62 -5.47
C LEU A 115 1.64 5.72 -6.71
N SER A 116 1.54 6.34 -7.89
CA SER A 116 1.56 5.61 -9.16
C SER A 116 2.98 5.19 -9.56
N ARG A 117 3.09 4.12 -10.36
CA ARG A 117 4.36 3.72 -11.00
C ARG A 117 4.96 4.87 -11.82
N ARG A 118 4.11 5.64 -12.49
CA ARG A 118 4.53 6.81 -13.26
C ARG A 118 5.17 7.88 -12.36
N ALA A 119 4.56 8.16 -11.22
CA ALA A 119 5.09 9.10 -10.23
C ALA A 119 6.44 8.62 -9.67
N LEU A 120 6.55 7.32 -9.37
CA LEU A 120 7.80 6.72 -8.91
C LEU A 120 8.92 6.82 -9.97
N ASN A 121 8.60 6.56 -11.24
CA ASN A 121 9.56 6.71 -12.34
C ASN A 121 9.98 8.18 -12.54
N ARG A 122 9.06 9.13 -12.39
CA ARG A 122 9.37 10.54 -12.44
C ARG A 122 10.33 10.94 -11.32
N LEU A 123 10.04 10.50 -10.08
CA LEU A 123 10.93 10.76 -8.94
C LEU A 123 12.34 10.22 -9.19
N ARG A 124 12.48 9.05 -9.80
CA ARG A 124 13.78 8.47 -10.16
C ARG A 124 14.57 9.36 -11.12
N GLN A 125 13.90 10.05 -12.04
CA GLN A 125 14.54 10.96 -13.01
C GLN A 125 14.86 12.32 -12.37
N ASP A 126 13.98 12.82 -11.52
CA ASP A 126 14.08 14.16 -10.96
C ASP A 126 15.00 14.21 -9.71
N ASP A 127 15.00 13.15 -8.89
CA ASP A 127 15.80 13.10 -7.67
C ASP A 127 16.11 11.64 -7.27
N ILE A 128 17.21 11.13 -7.78
CA ILE A 128 17.64 9.73 -7.54
C ILE A 128 17.88 9.43 -6.06
N ASN A 129 18.31 10.42 -5.26
CA ASN A 129 18.57 10.21 -3.85
C ASN A 129 17.26 9.98 -3.07
N VAL A 130 16.24 10.80 -3.33
CA VAL A 130 14.91 10.62 -2.74
C VAL A 130 14.28 9.31 -3.20
N PHE A 131 14.43 8.96 -4.48
CA PHE A 131 13.99 7.68 -5.01
C PHE A 131 14.65 6.51 -4.28
N CYS A 132 15.97 6.54 -4.09
CA CYS A 132 16.70 5.47 -3.37
C CYS A 132 16.23 5.32 -1.93
N ILE A 133 16.06 6.43 -1.19
CA ILE A 133 15.52 6.40 0.18
C ILE A 133 14.15 5.74 0.20
N LEU A 134 13.26 6.14 -0.71
CA LEU A 134 11.91 5.62 -0.81
C LEU A 134 11.90 4.11 -1.09
N ILE A 135 12.68 3.65 -2.07
CA ILE A 135 12.79 2.23 -2.41
C ILE A 135 13.38 1.41 -1.26
N MET A 136 14.41 1.91 -0.58
CA MET A 136 14.99 1.24 0.59
C MET A 136 13.98 1.09 1.72
N ASN A 137 13.17 2.12 1.95
CA ASN A 137 12.13 2.08 2.98
C ASN A 137 10.99 1.13 2.61
N LEU A 138 10.58 1.08 1.34
CA LEU A 138 9.62 0.08 0.84
C LEU A 138 10.15 -1.34 0.99
N ALA A 139 11.44 -1.58 0.67
CA ALA A 139 12.07 -2.88 0.85
C ALA A 139 12.11 -3.31 2.33
N ARG A 140 12.41 -2.38 3.25
CA ARG A 140 12.34 -2.64 4.71
C ARG A 140 10.92 -2.98 5.17
N GLU A 141 9.91 -2.30 4.62
CA GLU A 141 8.51 -2.62 4.94
C GLU A 141 8.13 -4.02 4.46
N LEU A 142 8.53 -4.41 3.26
CA LEU A 142 8.31 -5.75 2.73
C LEU A 142 9.04 -6.81 3.56
N ALA A 143 10.29 -6.56 3.98
CA ALA A 143 11.04 -7.46 4.84
C ALA A 143 10.31 -7.68 6.19
N ARG A 144 9.80 -6.62 6.82
CA ARG A 144 9.00 -6.74 8.05
C ARG A 144 7.71 -7.54 7.85
N LYS A 145 7.01 -7.32 6.73
CA LYS A 145 5.80 -8.09 6.39
C LYS A 145 6.10 -9.57 6.16
N LEU A 146 7.23 -9.89 5.53
CA LEU A 146 7.68 -11.26 5.33
C LEU A 146 8.00 -11.93 6.67
N GLN A 147 8.81 -11.30 7.53
CA GLN A 147 9.11 -11.82 8.87
C GLN A 147 7.85 -12.08 9.70
N TYR A 148 6.89 -11.16 9.67
CA TYR A 148 5.60 -11.36 10.34
C TYR A 148 4.83 -12.57 9.80
N THR A 149 4.87 -12.79 8.48
CA THR A 149 4.22 -13.95 7.85
C THR A 149 4.92 -15.26 8.25
N ASP A 150 6.24 -15.27 8.29
CA ASP A 150 7.03 -16.42 8.73
C ASP A 150 6.73 -16.77 10.20
N ASP A 151 6.61 -15.78 11.08
CA ASP A 151 6.21 -15.99 12.48
C ASP A 151 4.83 -16.62 12.62
N ILE A 152 3.87 -16.22 11.78
CA ILE A 152 2.53 -16.82 11.74
C ILE A 152 2.61 -18.28 11.30
N LEU A 153 3.37 -18.57 10.23
CA LEU A 153 3.52 -19.94 9.72
C LEU A 153 4.15 -20.86 10.76
N LEU A 154 5.22 -20.43 11.43
CA LEU A 154 5.87 -21.18 12.50
C LEU A 154 4.92 -21.48 13.67
N LYS A 155 4.10 -20.51 14.08
CA LYS A 155 3.11 -20.72 15.12
C LYS A 155 2.04 -21.74 14.72
N HIS A 156 1.61 -21.71 13.46
CA HIS A 156 0.67 -22.71 12.93
C HIS A 156 1.26 -24.13 12.93
N GLU A 157 2.50 -24.29 12.53
CA GLU A 157 3.18 -25.61 12.53
C GLU A 157 3.34 -26.17 13.95
N HIS A 158 3.50 -25.32 14.97
CA HIS A 158 3.63 -25.74 16.36
C HIS A 158 2.28 -25.91 17.08
N GLY A 159 1.15 -25.89 16.37
CA GLY A 159 -0.19 -26.15 16.91
C GLY A 159 -0.75 -25.04 17.80
N THR A 160 -0.15 -23.86 17.81
CA THR A 160 -0.65 -22.70 18.52
C THR A 160 -1.69 -22.00 17.65
N LYS A 161 -2.96 -21.96 18.08
CA LYS A 161 -3.99 -21.16 17.38
C LYS A 161 -3.58 -19.69 17.40
N VAL A 162 -3.33 -19.12 16.24
CA VAL A 162 -3.15 -17.68 16.06
C VAL A 162 -4.49 -17.09 15.64
N GLU A 163 -5.08 -16.25 16.49
CA GLU A 163 -6.18 -15.39 16.06
C GLU A 163 -5.61 -14.33 15.09
N LEU A 164 -6.13 -14.33 13.88
CA LEU A 164 -5.76 -13.38 12.82
C LEU A 164 -6.49 -12.05 12.98
#